data_e3b1c59fbaa90bb6f4c04ad69a546c14
#
_entry.id   e3b1c59fbaa90bb6f4c04ad69a546c14
#
_cell.length_a   1.000
_cell.length_b   1.000
_cell.length_c   1.000
_cell.angle_alpha   90.00
_cell.angle_beta   90.00
_cell.angle_gamma   90.00
#
_symmetry.space_group_name_H-M   'P 1'
#
loop_
_entity.id
_entity.type
_entity.pdbx_description
1 polymer ?
#
loop_
_entity_poly.entity_id
_entity_poly.type
_entity_poly.pdbx_seq_one_letter_code
_entity_poly.pdbx_strand_id
1 'polypeptide(L)'
;IRSAVEELARALYDNDIDLYLVSGADVHLAPQLVEGMRSGRIPTIADSRYFLLEPPHHIVPQRLEEVVDALCAAGYVPVITHPERLSWIETHYSYIKRLFSAGAWIQLTAGSITGKFGSQPRYWAERMLDEGIVHLIATDAHNTGRRRPSLASARDAVAARLGEAEAEHVSVTRPLGIVKNLDPADIIAPPALDAEGGARST
;
A
#
# COMPACT_ATOMS: atom_id res chain seq x y z
N ILE A 1 -17.69 5.45 7.57
CA ILE A 1 -17.07 4.96 6.32
C ILE A 1 -18.10 4.20 5.49
N ARG A 2 -18.71 3.11 5.99
CA ARG A 2 -19.66 2.28 5.22
C ARG A 2 -20.79 3.09 4.58
N SER A 3 -21.46 3.94 5.35
CA SER A 3 -22.54 4.82 4.86
C SER A 3 -22.11 5.71 3.68
N ALA A 4 -20.89 6.30 3.75
CA ALA A 4 -20.36 7.13 2.67
C ALA A 4 -20.02 6.31 1.41
N VAL A 5 -19.55 5.07 1.58
CA VAL A 5 -19.31 4.16 0.45
C VAL A 5 -20.61 3.77 -0.23
N GLU A 6 -21.67 3.47 0.53
CA GLU A 6 -22.99 3.14 0.00
C GLU A 6 -23.63 4.32 -0.76
N GLU A 7 -23.49 5.54 -0.22
CA GLU A 7 -23.97 6.76 -0.86
C GLU A 7 -23.25 7.02 -2.20
N LEU A 8 -21.90 6.89 -2.19
CA LEU A 8 -21.12 7.07 -3.41
C LEU A 8 -21.41 5.95 -4.43
N ALA A 9 -21.55 4.70 -4.00
CA ALA A 9 -21.89 3.58 -4.88
C ALA A 9 -23.24 3.81 -5.58
N ARG A 10 -24.23 4.35 -4.85
CA ARG A 10 -25.52 4.73 -5.43
C ARG A 10 -25.35 5.84 -6.46
N ALA A 11 -24.58 6.88 -6.13
CA ALA A 11 -24.33 7.98 -7.07
C ALA A 11 -23.60 7.51 -8.35
N LEU A 12 -22.69 6.55 -8.25
CA LEU A 12 -22.04 5.93 -9.42
C LEU A 12 -23.06 5.17 -10.28
N TYR A 13 -23.88 4.36 -9.65
CA TYR A 13 -24.94 3.61 -10.35
C TYR A 13 -25.93 4.55 -11.06
N ASP A 14 -26.40 5.60 -10.38
CA ASP A 14 -27.34 6.58 -10.94
C ASP A 14 -26.77 7.39 -12.13
N ASN A 15 -25.45 7.37 -12.31
CA ASN A 15 -24.74 8.05 -13.41
C ASN A 15 -24.12 7.07 -14.41
N ASP A 16 -24.53 5.79 -14.42
CA ASP A 16 -24.01 4.74 -15.31
C ASP A 16 -22.46 4.61 -15.28
N ILE A 17 -21.84 4.85 -14.11
CA ILE A 17 -20.40 4.68 -13.92
C ILE A 17 -20.12 3.29 -13.36
N ASP A 18 -19.52 2.42 -14.17
CA ASP A 18 -19.15 1.05 -13.80
C ASP A 18 -17.84 1.08 -12.96
N LEU A 19 -17.99 1.39 -11.66
CA LEU A 19 -16.90 1.38 -10.69
C LEU A 19 -17.35 0.69 -9.42
N TYR A 20 -16.69 -0.42 -9.10
CA TYR A 20 -16.93 -1.15 -7.85
C TYR A 20 -16.13 -0.53 -6.71
N LEU A 21 -16.82 -0.14 -5.65
CA LEU A 21 -16.21 0.44 -4.44
C LEU A 21 -16.10 -0.60 -3.33
N VAL A 22 -14.96 -0.61 -2.66
CA VAL A 22 -14.73 -1.39 -1.45
C VAL A 22 -14.41 -0.45 -0.27
N SER A 23 -14.75 -0.87 0.94
CA SER A 23 -14.39 -0.14 2.15
C SER A 23 -13.00 -0.55 2.63
N GLY A 24 -12.33 0.36 3.31
CA GLY A 24 -11.07 0.17 4.02
C GLY A 24 -10.80 1.35 4.92
N ALA A 25 -9.89 1.19 5.87
CA ALA A 25 -9.41 2.29 6.70
C ALA A 25 -7.89 2.39 6.59
N ASP A 26 -7.38 3.62 6.54
CA ASP A 26 -5.99 3.91 6.82
C ASP A 26 -5.83 4.05 8.33
N VAL A 27 -5.11 3.11 8.92
CA VAL A 27 -5.10 2.90 10.37
C VAL A 27 -3.79 3.40 10.94
N HIS A 28 -3.86 4.35 11.86
CA HIS A 28 -2.69 4.74 12.63
C HIS A 28 -2.31 3.67 13.66
N LEU A 29 -1.03 3.66 14.05
CA LEU A 29 -0.56 2.82 15.14
C LEU A 29 -1.37 3.10 16.41
N ALA A 30 -2.06 2.08 16.90
CA ALA A 30 -2.86 2.15 18.11
C ALA A 30 -2.69 0.88 18.94
N PRO A 31 -2.87 0.95 20.27
CA PRO A 31 -2.99 -0.25 21.09
C PRO A 31 -4.13 -1.15 20.59
N GLN A 32 -3.96 -2.46 20.67
CA GLN A 32 -5.01 -3.44 20.36
C GLN A 32 -5.48 -3.49 18.89
N LEU A 33 -4.59 -3.20 17.92
CA LEU A 33 -4.92 -3.28 16.48
C LEU A 33 -5.48 -4.66 16.10
N VAL A 34 -4.82 -5.74 16.53
CA VAL A 34 -5.25 -7.13 16.25
C VAL A 34 -6.65 -7.39 16.79
N GLU A 35 -6.92 -6.97 18.01
CA GLU A 35 -8.25 -7.12 18.62
C GLU A 35 -9.31 -6.25 17.92
N GLY A 36 -8.94 -5.04 17.54
CA GLY A 36 -9.81 -4.13 16.78
C GLY A 36 -10.23 -4.72 15.43
N MET A 37 -9.32 -5.39 14.73
CA MET A 37 -9.61 -6.07 13.46
C MET A 37 -10.46 -7.33 13.69
N ARG A 38 -10.08 -8.19 14.63
CA ARG A 38 -10.85 -9.41 14.94
C ARG A 38 -12.29 -9.12 15.35
N SER A 39 -12.53 -8.04 16.07
CA SER A 39 -13.88 -7.62 16.47
C SER A 39 -14.63 -6.84 15.38
N GLY A 40 -14.02 -6.57 14.21
CA GLY A 40 -14.61 -5.79 13.13
C GLY A 40 -14.74 -4.28 13.42
N ARG A 41 -14.17 -3.79 14.52
CA ARG A 41 -14.15 -2.34 14.84
C ARG A 41 -13.24 -1.57 13.89
N ILE A 42 -12.15 -2.19 13.44
CA ILE A 42 -11.23 -1.64 12.45
C ILE A 42 -11.48 -2.37 11.13
N PRO A 43 -12.01 -1.68 10.11
CA PRO A 43 -12.25 -2.30 8.80
C PRO A 43 -10.94 -2.53 8.07
N THR A 44 -10.81 -3.70 7.48
CA THR A 44 -9.76 -4.05 6.53
C THR A 44 -10.17 -3.69 5.11
N ILE A 45 -9.28 -3.78 4.13
CA ILE A 45 -9.61 -3.50 2.72
C ILE A 45 -10.55 -4.61 2.21
N ALA A 46 -11.76 -4.26 1.81
CA ALA A 46 -12.77 -5.20 1.30
C ALA A 46 -13.05 -6.39 2.26
N ASP A 47 -12.98 -6.18 3.56
CA ASP A 47 -13.09 -7.21 4.60
C ASP A 47 -12.05 -8.36 4.44
N SER A 48 -10.94 -8.10 3.72
CA SER A 48 -9.85 -9.05 3.51
C SER A 48 -8.87 -9.08 4.69
N ARG A 49 -7.82 -9.91 4.58
CA ARG A 49 -6.69 -9.92 5.54
C ARG A 49 -5.79 -8.68 5.45
N TYR A 50 -5.93 -7.86 4.40
CA TYR A 50 -5.09 -6.70 4.12
C TYR A 50 -5.70 -5.43 4.71
N PHE A 51 -4.87 -4.56 5.26
CA PHE A 51 -5.30 -3.25 5.76
C PHE A 51 -4.19 -2.22 5.60
N LEU A 52 -4.56 -0.94 5.49
CA LEU A 52 -3.60 0.14 5.40
C LEU A 52 -3.11 0.47 6.81
N LEU A 53 -1.79 0.58 6.98
CA LEU A 53 -1.14 0.96 8.23
C LEU A 53 -0.28 2.19 7.99
N GLU A 54 -0.71 3.32 8.57
CA GLU A 54 -0.02 4.59 8.45
C GLU A 54 0.97 4.81 9.61
N PRO A 55 2.28 4.80 9.34
CA PRO A 55 3.27 5.18 10.35
C PRO A 55 3.18 6.68 10.69
N PRO A 56 3.50 7.09 11.92
CA PRO A 56 3.57 8.50 12.28
C PRO A 56 4.51 9.28 11.37
N HIS A 57 4.02 10.39 10.79
CA HIS A 57 4.77 11.17 9.79
C HIS A 57 6.06 11.79 10.31
N HIS A 58 6.10 12.18 11.59
CA HIS A 58 7.19 12.99 12.16
C HIS A 58 8.00 12.28 13.23
N ILE A 59 7.60 11.10 13.65
CA ILE A 59 8.23 10.36 14.74
C ILE A 59 8.45 8.91 14.29
N VAL A 60 9.68 8.43 14.42
CA VAL A 60 9.99 7.01 14.15
C VAL A 60 9.33 6.13 15.23
N PRO A 61 8.41 5.24 14.86
CA PRO A 61 7.75 4.38 15.84
C PRO A 61 8.69 3.25 16.27
N GLN A 62 9.12 3.24 17.53
CA GLN A 62 10.17 2.33 18.02
C GLN A 62 9.80 0.85 17.98
N ARG A 63 8.51 0.49 17.96
CA ARG A 63 8.04 -0.91 18.06
C ARG A 63 7.18 -1.35 16.88
N LEU A 64 7.28 -0.68 15.73
CA LEU A 64 6.44 -1.01 14.58
C LEU A 64 6.80 -2.39 14.01
N GLU A 65 8.06 -2.82 14.05
CA GLU A 65 8.47 -4.16 13.62
C GLU A 65 7.75 -5.25 14.46
N GLU A 66 7.75 -5.10 15.78
CA GLU A 66 7.03 -6.03 16.67
C GLU A 66 5.51 -6.05 16.40
N VAL A 67 4.94 -4.89 16.06
CA VAL A 67 3.53 -4.79 15.70
C VAL A 67 3.26 -5.49 14.36
N VAL A 68 4.13 -5.30 13.36
CA VAL A 68 4.04 -5.99 12.06
C VAL A 68 4.12 -7.52 12.28
N ASP A 69 5.11 -7.99 13.04
CA ASP A 69 5.24 -9.42 13.34
C ASP A 69 3.98 -9.99 14.01
N ALA A 70 3.44 -9.28 14.99
CA ALA A 70 2.22 -9.72 15.68
C ALA A 70 0.98 -9.73 14.76
N LEU A 71 0.88 -8.79 13.83
CA LEU A 71 -0.19 -8.71 12.84
C LEU A 71 -0.07 -9.84 11.82
N CYS A 72 1.13 -10.10 11.29
CA CYS A 72 1.39 -11.21 10.37
C CYS A 72 1.13 -12.57 11.05
N ALA A 73 1.57 -12.76 12.30
CA ALA A 73 1.28 -13.96 13.09
C ALA A 73 -0.23 -14.15 13.37
N ALA A 74 -1.00 -13.06 13.37
CA ALA A 74 -2.45 -13.10 13.51
C ALA A 74 -3.18 -13.33 12.16
N GLY A 75 -2.46 -13.48 11.06
CA GLY A 75 -2.99 -13.72 9.71
C GLY A 75 -3.38 -12.47 8.93
N TYR A 76 -2.97 -11.29 9.40
CA TYR A 76 -3.19 -10.02 8.69
C TYR A 76 -1.93 -9.62 7.91
N VAL A 77 -2.13 -8.84 6.85
CA VAL A 77 -1.04 -8.28 6.02
C VAL A 77 -1.10 -6.76 6.11
N PRO A 78 -0.23 -6.13 6.92
CA PRO A 78 -0.16 -4.68 6.98
C PRO A 78 0.43 -4.10 5.69
N VAL A 79 -0.26 -3.14 5.10
CA VAL A 79 0.22 -2.37 3.95
C VAL A 79 0.68 -1.01 4.46
N ILE A 80 2.00 -0.80 4.53
CA ILE A 80 2.58 0.48 4.95
C ILE A 80 2.28 1.53 3.90
N THR A 81 1.53 2.55 4.30
CA THR A 81 1.11 3.62 3.38
C THR A 81 2.19 4.69 3.23
N HIS A 82 2.41 5.11 2.00
CA HIS A 82 3.25 6.24 1.58
C HIS A 82 4.54 6.48 2.39
N PRO A 83 5.38 5.44 2.63
CA PRO A 83 6.60 5.59 3.43
C PRO A 83 7.58 6.59 2.83
N GLU A 84 7.53 6.85 1.53
CA GLU A 84 8.34 7.84 0.82
C GLU A 84 8.08 9.28 1.26
N ARG A 85 6.99 9.52 2.01
CA ARG A 85 6.59 10.85 2.49
C ARG A 85 6.95 11.11 3.95
N LEU A 86 7.46 10.10 4.65
CA LEU A 86 7.82 10.21 6.06
C LEU A 86 9.01 11.16 6.24
N SER A 87 8.91 12.11 7.17
CA SER A 87 9.97 13.11 7.38
C SER A 87 11.28 12.50 7.89
N TRP A 88 11.23 11.31 8.44
CA TRP A 88 12.38 10.57 8.97
C TRP A 88 12.93 9.51 8.00
N ILE A 89 12.38 9.39 6.80
CA ILE A 89 12.78 8.37 5.82
C ILE A 89 14.27 8.42 5.48
N GLU A 90 14.84 9.62 5.35
CA GLU A 90 16.23 9.80 4.96
C GLU A 90 17.21 9.15 5.95
N THR A 91 16.93 9.27 7.23
CA THR A 91 17.80 8.73 8.30
C THR A 91 17.44 7.31 8.70
N HIS A 92 16.24 6.83 8.34
CA HIS A 92 15.71 5.53 8.79
C HIS A 92 15.18 4.67 7.64
N TYR A 93 15.69 4.82 6.43
CA TYR A 93 15.24 4.03 5.29
C TYR A 93 15.40 2.51 5.51
N SER A 94 16.49 2.09 6.18
CA SER A 94 16.69 0.70 6.56
C SER A 94 15.54 0.13 7.42
N TYR A 95 14.83 0.98 8.14
CA TYR A 95 13.66 0.57 8.91
C TYR A 95 12.51 0.11 8.02
N ILE A 96 12.25 0.83 6.93
CA ILE A 96 11.23 0.41 5.93
C ILE A 96 11.61 -0.94 5.31
N LYS A 97 12.89 -1.17 5.03
CA LYS A 97 13.37 -2.47 4.51
C LYS A 97 13.15 -3.61 5.50
N ARG A 98 13.35 -3.36 6.80
CA ARG A 98 13.04 -4.37 7.82
C ARG A 98 11.55 -4.67 7.93
N LEU A 99 10.68 -3.65 7.84
CA LEU A 99 9.22 -3.87 7.79
C LEU A 99 8.81 -4.72 6.58
N PHE A 100 9.39 -4.44 5.41
CA PHE A 100 9.22 -5.26 4.21
C PHE A 100 9.66 -6.71 4.45
N SER A 101 10.85 -6.92 5.01
CA SER A 101 11.37 -8.27 5.32
C SER A 101 10.54 -9.00 6.39
N ALA A 102 9.86 -8.27 7.27
CA ALA A 102 8.93 -8.80 8.26
C ALA A 102 7.55 -9.17 7.68
N GLY A 103 7.33 -8.96 6.37
CA GLY A 103 6.09 -9.32 5.69
C GLY A 103 5.10 -8.16 5.48
N ALA A 104 5.47 -6.93 5.84
CA ALA A 104 4.65 -5.79 5.49
C ALA A 104 4.72 -5.48 4.00
N TRP A 105 3.60 -5.11 3.42
CA TRP A 105 3.51 -4.62 2.06
C TRP A 105 3.80 -3.13 2.01
N ILE A 106 4.35 -2.64 0.89
CA ILE A 106 4.71 -1.23 0.69
C ILE A 106 3.84 -0.63 -0.39
N GLN A 107 3.12 0.45 -0.05
CA GLN A 107 2.31 1.24 -0.99
C GLN A 107 2.93 2.61 -1.19
N LEU A 108 3.14 3.00 -2.45
CA LEU A 108 3.58 4.35 -2.82
C LEU A 108 2.43 5.22 -3.33
N THR A 109 2.57 6.53 -3.17
CA THR A 109 1.58 7.48 -3.67
C THR A 109 1.92 7.95 -5.08
N ALA A 110 0.93 7.96 -5.97
CA ALA A 110 1.05 8.43 -7.35
C ALA A 110 1.64 9.85 -7.46
N GLY A 111 1.29 10.74 -6.51
CA GLY A 111 1.82 12.10 -6.47
C GLY A 111 3.31 12.17 -6.15
N SER A 112 3.85 11.21 -5.39
CA SER A 112 5.30 11.09 -5.14
C SER A 112 6.03 10.62 -6.40
N ILE A 113 5.55 9.55 -7.02
CA ILE A 113 6.14 8.98 -8.24
C ILE A 113 6.21 10.02 -9.37
N THR A 114 5.14 10.81 -9.54
CA THR A 114 5.06 11.85 -10.58
C THR A 114 5.72 13.19 -10.19
N GLY A 115 6.29 13.29 -8.98
CA GLY A 115 6.96 14.51 -8.49
C GLY A 115 6.02 15.62 -8.01
N LYS A 116 4.70 15.39 -7.99
CA LYS A 116 3.73 16.40 -7.52
C LYS A 116 3.89 16.77 -6.04
N PHE A 117 4.47 15.89 -5.24
CA PHE A 117 4.74 16.10 -3.82
C PHE A 117 6.16 16.60 -3.52
N GLY A 118 6.92 16.93 -4.56
CA GLY A 118 8.27 17.45 -4.45
C GLY A 118 9.36 16.42 -4.73
N SER A 119 10.61 16.88 -4.71
CA SER A 119 11.77 16.08 -5.10
C SER A 119 12.13 14.99 -4.10
N GLN A 120 11.97 15.25 -2.80
CA GLN A 120 12.32 14.27 -1.76
C GLN A 120 11.38 13.05 -1.77
N PRO A 121 10.03 13.18 -1.74
CA PRO A 121 9.13 12.03 -1.90
C PRO A 121 9.35 11.28 -3.22
N ARG A 122 9.64 12.01 -4.32
CA ARG A 122 9.96 11.39 -5.60
C ARG A 122 11.22 10.54 -5.52
N TYR A 123 12.31 11.07 -4.97
CA TYR A 123 13.56 10.33 -4.80
C TYR A 123 13.36 9.01 -4.05
N TRP A 124 12.64 9.05 -2.92
CA TRP A 124 12.41 7.86 -2.13
C TRP A 124 11.46 6.87 -2.83
N ALA A 125 10.44 7.35 -3.53
CA ALA A 125 9.56 6.51 -4.34
C ALA A 125 10.34 5.80 -5.45
N GLU A 126 11.16 6.53 -6.20
CA GLU A 126 12.01 5.97 -7.26
C GLU A 126 13.00 4.94 -6.71
N ARG A 127 13.62 5.23 -5.57
CA ARG A 127 14.54 4.31 -4.91
C ARG A 127 13.86 3.00 -4.48
N MET A 128 12.68 3.07 -3.88
CA MET A 128 11.94 1.86 -3.47
C MET A 128 11.49 1.03 -4.68
N LEU A 129 11.14 1.67 -5.79
CA LEU A 129 10.84 1.01 -7.05
C LEU A 129 12.08 0.30 -7.60
N ASP A 130 13.24 0.96 -7.65
CA ASP A 130 14.50 0.37 -8.12
C ASP A 130 14.98 -0.80 -7.25
N GLU A 131 14.77 -0.72 -5.94
CA GLU A 131 15.08 -1.79 -5.01
C GLU A 131 14.03 -2.93 -5.06
N GLY A 132 12.94 -2.77 -5.83
CA GLY A 132 11.93 -3.81 -6.06
C GLY A 132 11.09 -4.17 -4.83
N ILE A 133 10.97 -3.27 -3.84
CA ILE A 133 10.24 -3.54 -2.58
C ILE A 133 8.79 -3.04 -2.58
N VAL A 134 8.31 -2.50 -3.70
CA VAL A 134 6.98 -1.89 -3.81
C VAL A 134 5.95 -2.94 -4.22
N HIS A 135 4.86 -3.03 -3.46
CA HIS A 135 3.76 -3.96 -3.76
C HIS A 135 2.67 -3.31 -4.59
N LEU A 136 2.31 -2.06 -4.29
CA LEU A 136 1.25 -1.37 -5.01
C LEU A 136 1.43 0.15 -5.01
N ILE A 137 0.75 0.80 -5.94
CA ILE A 137 0.64 2.25 -6.02
C ILE A 137 -0.82 2.68 -5.83
N ALA A 138 -1.03 3.80 -5.15
CA ALA A 138 -2.36 4.37 -4.92
C ALA A 138 -2.36 5.88 -5.16
N THR A 139 -3.54 6.45 -5.39
CA THR A 139 -3.67 7.90 -5.60
C THR A 139 -3.60 8.69 -4.32
N ASP A 140 -4.03 8.10 -3.21
CA ASP A 140 -4.26 8.80 -1.95
C ASP A 140 -5.12 10.05 -2.17
N ALA A 141 -6.22 9.87 -2.93
CA ALA A 141 -7.09 10.95 -3.36
C ALA A 141 -7.92 11.50 -2.20
N HIS A 142 -8.06 12.82 -2.14
CA HIS A 142 -8.82 13.52 -1.10
C HIS A 142 -9.86 14.49 -1.67
N ASN A 143 -9.76 14.81 -2.96
CA ASN A 143 -10.65 15.77 -3.61
C ASN A 143 -10.53 15.65 -5.14
N THR A 144 -11.39 16.36 -5.85
CA THR A 144 -11.42 16.40 -7.32
C THR A 144 -10.40 17.39 -7.94
N GLY A 145 -9.70 18.16 -7.12
CA GLY A 145 -8.72 19.17 -7.54
C GLY A 145 -7.27 18.67 -7.47
N ARG A 146 -6.55 19.11 -6.43
CA ARG A 146 -5.10 18.83 -6.29
C ARG A 146 -4.77 17.36 -6.02
N ARG A 147 -5.61 16.67 -5.24
CA ARG A 147 -5.43 15.25 -4.86
C ARG A 147 -6.57 14.40 -5.45
N ARG A 148 -6.74 14.51 -6.76
CA ARG A 148 -7.77 13.77 -7.51
C ARG A 148 -7.39 12.29 -7.72
N PRO A 149 -8.36 11.39 -7.90
CA PRO A 149 -8.13 9.98 -8.16
C PRO A 149 -7.63 9.77 -9.61
N SER A 150 -6.33 9.95 -9.84
CA SER A 150 -5.71 9.75 -11.15
C SER A 150 -4.41 8.95 -10.99
N LEU A 151 -4.42 7.71 -11.46
CA LEU A 151 -3.31 6.77 -11.32
C LEU A 151 -2.48 6.64 -12.61
N ALA A 152 -3.06 6.93 -13.78
CA ALA A 152 -2.46 6.68 -15.08
C ALA A 152 -1.02 7.19 -15.21
N SER A 153 -0.77 8.47 -14.90
CA SER A 153 0.58 9.04 -15.02
C SER A 153 1.61 8.37 -14.10
N ALA A 154 1.20 7.86 -12.94
CA ALA A 154 2.11 7.13 -12.07
C ALA A 154 2.38 5.72 -12.61
N ARG A 155 1.35 5.04 -13.15
CA ARG A 155 1.51 3.76 -13.85
C ARG A 155 2.47 3.90 -15.02
N ASP A 156 2.29 4.93 -15.86
CA ASP A 156 3.18 5.20 -17.01
C ASP A 156 4.63 5.45 -16.56
N ALA A 157 4.83 6.17 -15.45
CA ALA A 157 6.16 6.39 -14.90
C ALA A 157 6.81 5.08 -14.38
N VAL A 158 6.03 4.19 -13.76
CA VAL A 158 6.52 2.86 -13.38
C VAL A 158 6.82 2.01 -14.63
N ALA A 159 5.96 2.04 -15.65
CA ALA A 159 6.19 1.31 -16.90
C ALA A 159 7.48 1.77 -17.61
N ALA A 160 7.72 3.07 -17.67
CA ALA A 160 8.94 3.63 -18.24
C ALA A 160 10.21 3.24 -17.46
N ARG A 161 10.09 2.97 -16.15
CA ARG A 161 11.22 2.65 -15.26
C ARG A 161 11.48 1.14 -15.14
N LEU A 162 10.44 0.35 -14.96
CA LEU A 162 10.51 -1.09 -14.60
C LEU A 162 9.85 -2.00 -15.64
N GLY A 163 9.24 -1.43 -16.67
CA GLY A 163 8.52 -2.17 -17.70
C GLY A 163 7.03 -2.34 -17.42
N GLU A 164 6.30 -2.69 -18.49
CA GLU A 164 4.81 -2.81 -18.46
C GLU A 164 4.32 -3.88 -17.48
N ALA A 165 5.04 -4.99 -17.35
CA ALA A 165 4.65 -6.08 -16.46
C ALA A 165 4.59 -5.62 -15.00
N GLU A 166 5.64 -4.94 -14.50
CA GLU A 166 5.66 -4.46 -13.12
C GLU A 166 4.67 -3.31 -12.91
N ALA A 167 4.47 -2.43 -13.91
CA ALA A 167 3.44 -1.40 -13.86
C ALA A 167 2.04 -2.01 -13.71
N GLU A 168 1.74 -3.10 -14.40
CA GLU A 168 0.49 -3.85 -14.25
C GLU A 168 0.39 -4.52 -12.87
N HIS A 169 1.49 -5.10 -12.37
CA HIS A 169 1.51 -5.75 -11.07
C HIS A 169 1.20 -4.77 -9.93
N VAL A 170 1.85 -3.60 -9.90
CA VAL A 170 1.66 -2.61 -8.81
C VAL A 170 0.33 -1.86 -8.90
N SER A 171 -0.27 -1.75 -10.09
CA SER A 171 -1.49 -0.96 -10.29
C SER A 171 -2.78 -1.79 -10.39
N VAL A 172 -2.69 -3.07 -10.75
CA VAL A 172 -3.84 -3.93 -11.00
C VAL A 172 -3.73 -5.28 -10.30
N THR A 173 -2.70 -6.08 -10.64
CA THR A 173 -2.64 -7.48 -10.23
C THR A 173 -2.58 -7.65 -8.72
N ARG A 174 -1.63 -6.99 -8.03
CA ARG A 174 -1.50 -7.08 -6.57
C ARG A 174 -2.68 -6.42 -5.85
N PRO A 175 -3.16 -5.21 -6.23
CA PRO A 175 -4.39 -4.64 -5.68
C PRO A 175 -5.62 -5.55 -5.82
N LEU A 176 -5.79 -6.22 -6.96
CA LEU A 176 -6.87 -7.16 -7.16
C LEU A 176 -6.77 -8.39 -6.25
N GLY A 177 -5.55 -8.88 -6.01
CA GLY A 177 -5.28 -9.95 -5.04
C GLY A 177 -5.70 -9.56 -3.63
N ILE A 178 -5.45 -8.31 -3.21
CA ILE A 178 -5.92 -7.75 -1.94
C ILE A 178 -7.45 -7.81 -1.86
N VAL A 179 -8.13 -7.24 -2.86
CA VAL A 179 -9.61 -7.18 -2.89
C VAL A 179 -10.23 -8.59 -2.89
N LYS A 180 -9.60 -9.55 -3.54
CA LYS A 180 -10.01 -10.97 -3.56
C LYS A 180 -9.60 -11.75 -2.32
N ASN A 181 -8.93 -11.14 -1.37
CA ASN A 181 -8.40 -11.77 -0.16
C ASN A 181 -7.53 -13.01 -0.44
N LEU A 182 -6.73 -12.98 -1.52
CA LEU A 182 -5.81 -14.06 -1.83
C LEU A 182 -4.72 -14.17 -0.76
N ASP A 183 -4.14 -15.36 -0.62
CA ASP A 183 -2.94 -15.51 0.23
C ASP A 183 -1.78 -14.74 -0.40
N PRO A 184 -0.92 -14.04 0.39
CA PRO A 184 0.27 -13.37 -0.16
C PRO A 184 1.14 -14.26 -1.03
N ALA A 185 1.21 -15.57 -0.74
CA ALA A 185 1.96 -16.54 -1.53
C ALA A 185 1.35 -16.84 -2.90
N ASP A 186 0.05 -16.55 -3.10
CA ASP A 186 -0.67 -16.74 -4.36
C ASP A 186 -0.68 -15.47 -5.22
N ILE A 187 -0.08 -14.39 -4.74
CA ILE A 187 0.02 -13.11 -5.47
C ILE A 187 1.47 -12.96 -5.96
N ILE A 188 1.62 -12.51 -7.21
CA ILE A 188 2.95 -12.24 -7.78
C ILE A 188 3.75 -11.33 -6.83
N ALA A 189 4.90 -11.80 -6.39
CA ALA A 189 5.74 -11.07 -5.44
C ALA A 189 6.37 -9.82 -6.09
N PRO A 190 6.78 -8.82 -5.30
CA PRO A 190 7.62 -7.74 -5.82
C PRO A 190 9.03 -8.27 -6.15
N PRO A 191 9.76 -7.64 -7.09
CA PRO A 191 11.02 -8.15 -7.64
C PRO A 191 12.08 -8.53 -6.59
N ALA A 192 12.14 -7.82 -5.46
CA ALA A 192 13.11 -8.12 -4.39
C ALA A 192 12.88 -9.49 -3.74
N LEU A 193 11.63 -9.96 -3.65
CA LEU A 193 11.31 -11.28 -3.08
C LEU A 193 11.51 -12.40 -4.09
N ASP A 194 11.29 -12.15 -5.40
CA ASP A 194 11.55 -13.12 -6.46
C ASP A 194 13.05 -13.45 -6.57
N ALA A 195 13.90 -12.43 -6.42
CA ALA A 195 15.35 -12.61 -6.45
C ALA A 195 15.87 -13.50 -5.30
N GLU A 196 15.25 -13.43 -4.12
CA GLU A 196 15.59 -14.28 -2.96
C GLU A 196 15.04 -15.72 -3.08
N GLY A 197 13.87 -15.89 -3.74
CA GLY A 197 13.26 -17.19 -4.00
C GLY A 197 14.07 -18.04 -4.98
N GLY A 198 14.68 -17.43 -6.00
CA GLY A 198 15.56 -18.10 -6.95
C GLY A 198 16.87 -18.60 -6.34
N ALA A 199 17.34 -18.01 -5.25
CA ALA A 199 18.57 -18.42 -4.56
C ALA A 199 18.39 -19.61 -3.59
N ARG A 200 17.15 -19.98 -3.25
CA ARG A 200 16.85 -21.11 -2.34
C ARG A 200 16.54 -22.42 -3.05
N SER A 201 16.50 -22.43 -4.39
CA SER A 201 16.16 -23.59 -5.22
C SER A 201 17.35 -24.20 -5.96
N THR A 202 18.57 -23.85 -5.61
CA THR A 202 19.84 -24.47 -6.06
C THR A 202 20.61 -24.99 -4.85
#